data_57805750496a1d033a56d5614d5702b5
#
_entry.id   57805750496a1d033a56d5614d5702b5
#
_cell.length_a   1.000
_cell.length_b   1.000
_cell.length_c   1.000
_cell.angle_alpha   90.00
_cell.angle_beta   90.00
_cell.angle_gamma   90.00
#
_symmetry.space_group_name_H-M   'P 1'
#
loop_
_entity.id
_entity.type
_entity.pdbx_description
1 polymer ?
#
loop_
_entity_poly.entity_id
_entity_poly.type
_entity_poly.pdbx_seq_one_letter_code
_entity_poly.pdbx_strand_id
1 'polypeptide(L)'
;VLNIQNQLDRLDGSGENILRQGEVGDPDIAVIIFSSGTTRTASGIMHTHDSQINSCKMVCRCNGITDNERYLGILPNSHIYGLFAQVLAPLLTGGTVCFIESLSAKGLSAGFQNFKPTVFPGVPKVYELLKTQIMQQINASKVSSALFKKMFPVALHQRKIYGINSGKKIFAKIHKALGGELRFLCSAGSPMSKDTFDFFYGTGFNIVNNYGATETSIPTIGTYGKHVYADTCGKPYPDIKVKIDRSGELLIKSPYMMIGYYGDKKSTDEAFNPDGWFKSGDLAKFDKHKNIVILGRCKENIVLSTGKKAAPDDIEQVYRGIESVDELVVCGVPAKEGSYDEVHA
;
A
#
# COMPACT_ATOMS: atom_id res chain seq x y z
N VAL A 1 24.53 -8.91 -3.44
CA VAL A 1 23.51 -9.92 -3.12
C VAL A 1 23.97 -10.62 -1.87
N LEU A 2 23.33 -10.36 -0.74
CA LEU A 2 23.53 -11.10 0.50
C LEU A 2 22.98 -12.53 0.29
N ASN A 3 23.85 -13.50 0.21
CA ASN A 3 23.43 -14.89 0.25
C ASN A 3 23.25 -15.26 1.73
N ILE A 4 22.00 -15.34 2.19
CA ILE A 4 21.63 -15.66 3.57
C ILE A 4 22.23 -17.00 3.98
N GLN A 5 22.29 -17.98 3.08
CA GLN A 5 22.90 -19.28 3.36
C GLN A 5 24.38 -19.15 3.71
N ASN A 6 25.15 -18.37 2.95
CA ASN A 6 26.56 -18.13 3.26
C ASN A 6 26.79 -17.33 4.55
N GLN A 7 25.81 -16.61 5.03
CA GLN A 7 25.89 -15.93 6.33
C GLN A 7 25.49 -16.84 7.48
N LEU A 8 24.49 -17.69 7.31
CA LEU A 8 24.13 -18.72 8.28
C LEU A 8 25.29 -19.70 8.45
N ASP A 9 25.97 -20.10 7.35
CA ASP A 9 27.17 -20.97 7.38
C ASP A 9 28.38 -20.30 8.05
N ARG A 10 28.39 -18.96 8.16
CA ARG A 10 29.44 -18.19 8.86
C ARG A 10 29.15 -17.96 10.35
N LEU A 11 27.91 -18.09 10.77
CA LEU A 11 27.52 -17.77 12.15
C LEU A 11 27.96 -18.87 13.16
N ASP A 12 28.15 -20.08 12.71
CA ASP A 12 28.99 -21.13 13.38
C ASP A 12 28.88 -22.50 12.69
N GLY A 13 29.71 -23.46 13.06
CA GLY A 13 29.55 -24.90 12.77
C GLY A 13 28.40 -25.56 13.52
N SER A 14 27.51 -24.81 14.20
CA SER A 14 26.38 -25.29 15.00
C SER A 14 25.01 -24.82 14.42
N GLY A 15 24.99 -24.29 13.22
CA GLY A 15 23.74 -23.78 12.55
C GLY A 15 22.58 -24.79 12.56
N GLU A 16 22.85 -26.06 12.74
CA GLU A 16 21.80 -27.07 12.95
C GLU A 16 21.09 -26.96 14.31
N ASN A 17 21.72 -26.37 15.32
CA ASN A 17 21.15 -26.31 16.67
C ASN A 17 20.20 -25.13 16.89
N ILE A 18 20.39 -24.02 16.19
CA ILE A 18 19.51 -22.82 16.30
C ILE A 18 18.13 -23.12 15.71
N LEU A 19 18.07 -23.87 14.61
CA LEU A 19 16.83 -24.25 13.95
C LEU A 19 16.07 -25.40 14.62
N ARG A 20 16.69 -26.11 15.53
CA ARG A 20 16.10 -27.27 16.25
C ARG A 20 15.62 -26.95 17.67
N GLN A 21 15.86 -25.77 18.20
CA GLN A 21 15.46 -25.38 19.56
C GLN A 21 14.02 -24.83 19.58
N GLY A 22 13.05 -25.68 19.43
CA GLY A 22 11.64 -25.42 19.65
C GLY A 22 10.78 -25.88 18.51
N GLU A 23 9.77 -26.66 18.79
CA GLU A 23 8.68 -26.90 17.84
C GLU A 23 7.87 -25.62 17.73
N VAL A 24 8.10 -24.84 16.67
CA VAL A 24 7.30 -23.67 16.35
C VAL A 24 6.08 -24.12 15.58
N GLY A 25 4.90 -23.91 16.14
CA GLY A 25 3.62 -24.25 15.53
C GLY A 25 2.99 -23.06 14.80
N ASP A 26 2.06 -23.36 13.93
CA ASP A 26 1.30 -22.35 13.18
C ASP A 26 0.60 -21.28 14.04
N PRO A 27 0.06 -21.60 15.25
CA PRO A 27 -0.57 -20.62 16.13
C PRO A 27 0.39 -19.76 16.93
N ASP A 28 1.70 -20.08 16.93
CA ASP A 28 2.67 -19.29 17.67
C ASP A 28 2.83 -17.89 17.13
N ILE A 29 3.21 -16.94 18.02
CA ILE A 29 3.47 -15.56 17.61
C ILE A 29 4.73 -15.53 16.76
N ALA A 30 4.54 -15.15 15.48
CA ALA A 30 5.63 -14.98 14.53
C ALA A 30 6.29 -13.61 14.63
N VAL A 31 5.46 -12.57 14.88
CA VAL A 31 5.92 -11.19 14.85
C VAL A 31 5.06 -10.29 15.74
N ILE A 32 5.72 -9.32 16.37
CA ILE A 32 5.07 -8.21 17.08
C ILE A 32 5.52 -6.92 16.37
N ILE A 33 4.59 -6.20 15.79
CA ILE A 33 4.86 -4.94 15.09
C ILE A 33 4.31 -3.79 15.91
N PHE A 34 5.15 -2.83 16.23
CA PHE A 34 4.74 -1.63 16.95
C PHE A 34 4.22 -0.58 15.96
N SER A 35 2.98 -0.17 16.14
CA SER A 35 2.42 0.97 15.42
C SER A 35 2.48 2.22 16.29
N SER A 36 2.74 3.35 15.66
CA SER A 36 2.74 4.67 16.31
C SER A 36 1.34 5.18 16.63
N GLY A 37 0.35 4.31 16.91
CA GLY A 37 -1.05 4.64 17.13
C GLY A 37 -1.33 6.08 17.61
N THR A 38 -2.53 6.57 17.40
CA THR A 38 -2.99 7.92 17.83
C THR A 38 -3.01 8.11 19.36
N THR A 39 -2.66 7.08 20.14
CA THR A 39 -2.49 7.09 21.59
C THR A 39 -1.02 7.24 21.95
N ARG A 40 -0.72 7.91 23.06
CA ARG A 40 0.64 8.28 23.53
C ARG A 40 1.65 7.15 23.65
N THR A 41 1.26 5.88 23.56
CA THR A 41 2.14 4.70 23.66
C THR A 41 1.97 3.83 22.43
N ALA A 42 3.10 3.43 21.83
CA ALA A 42 3.11 2.49 20.72
C ALA A 42 2.52 1.14 21.16
N SER A 43 1.58 0.60 20.39
CA SER A 43 0.95 -0.70 20.66
C SER A 43 1.65 -1.79 19.85
N GLY A 44 2.02 -2.88 20.51
CA GLY A 44 2.60 -4.07 19.87
C GLY A 44 1.50 -4.97 19.32
N ILE A 45 1.39 -5.08 18.01
CA ILE A 45 0.38 -5.88 17.31
C ILE A 45 0.95 -7.25 17.01
N MET A 46 0.29 -8.31 17.52
CA MET A 46 0.78 -9.69 17.46
C MET A 46 0.16 -10.45 16.28
N HIS A 47 1.00 -11.12 15.51
CA HIS A 47 0.57 -12.01 14.43
C HIS A 47 1.20 -13.39 14.55
N THR A 48 0.43 -14.42 14.16
CA THR A 48 0.90 -15.81 14.13
C THR A 48 1.63 -16.14 12.84
N HIS A 49 2.37 -17.24 12.82
CA HIS A 49 2.97 -17.80 11.61
C HIS A 49 1.90 -18.10 10.56
N ASP A 50 0.78 -18.72 10.96
CA ASP A 50 -0.33 -19.05 10.08
C ASP A 50 -0.89 -17.79 9.38
N SER A 51 -1.21 -16.74 10.16
CA SER A 51 -1.78 -15.51 9.61
C SER A 51 -0.85 -14.86 8.60
N GLN A 52 0.46 -14.79 8.87
CA GLN A 52 1.45 -14.17 8.00
C GLN A 52 1.66 -14.96 6.71
N ILE A 53 1.85 -16.27 6.81
CA ILE A 53 2.17 -17.13 5.66
C ILE A 53 0.96 -17.27 4.73
N ASN A 54 -0.21 -17.59 5.27
CA ASN A 54 -1.38 -17.87 4.44
C ASN A 54 -1.95 -16.60 3.80
N SER A 55 -1.93 -15.49 4.52
CA SER A 55 -2.30 -14.20 3.94
C SER A 55 -1.35 -13.81 2.79
N CYS A 56 -0.04 -14.00 2.99
CA CYS A 56 0.95 -13.70 1.96
C CYS A 56 0.76 -14.59 0.72
N LYS A 57 0.58 -15.90 0.90
CA LYS A 57 0.28 -16.84 -0.19
C LYS A 57 -0.97 -16.42 -0.97
N MET A 58 -2.03 -16.02 -0.27
CA MET A 58 -3.30 -15.59 -0.87
C MET A 58 -3.08 -14.36 -1.77
N VAL A 59 -2.43 -13.30 -1.26
CA VAL A 59 -2.16 -12.08 -2.04
C VAL A 59 -1.26 -12.36 -3.23
N CYS A 60 -0.20 -13.15 -3.05
CA CYS A 60 0.70 -13.53 -4.15
C CYS A 60 -0.07 -14.25 -5.27
N ARG A 61 -0.93 -15.21 -4.94
CA ARG A 61 -1.75 -15.94 -5.92
C ARG A 61 -2.71 -15.01 -6.67
N CYS A 62 -3.41 -14.12 -5.96
CA CYS A 62 -4.37 -13.19 -6.57
C CYS A 62 -3.72 -12.22 -7.55
N ASN A 63 -2.46 -11.88 -7.33
CA ASN A 63 -1.70 -10.94 -8.16
C ASN A 63 -0.76 -11.63 -9.17
N GLY A 64 -0.79 -12.96 -9.25
CA GLY A 64 0.04 -13.72 -10.19
C GLY A 64 1.54 -13.54 -9.95
N ILE A 65 1.93 -13.42 -8.67
CA ILE A 65 3.33 -13.39 -8.26
C ILE A 65 3.91 -14.80 -8.36
N THR A 66 5.05 -14.94 -9.00
CA THR A 66 5.71 -16.21 -9.30
C THR A 66 7.11 -16.27 -8.67
N ASP A 67 7.81 -17.39 -8.85
CA ASP A 67 9.14 -17.68 -8.32
C ASP A 67 10.28 -16.85 -8.95
N ASN A 68 10.06 -16.25 -10.11
CA ASN A 68 11.10 -15.50 -10.83
C ASN A 68 11.01 -13.97 -10.60
N GLU A 69 10.34 -13.53 -9.54
CA GLU A 69 10.18 -12.10 -9.29
C GLU A 69 11.44 -11.50 -8.66
N ARG A 70 11.74 -10.28 -9.11
CA ARG A 70 12.80 -9.43 -8.56
C ARG A 70 12.17 -8.20 -7.94
N TYR A 71 12.34 -8.05 -6.64
CA TYR A 71 11.75 -6.99 -5.84
C TYR A 71 12.77 -5.88 -5.59
N LEU A 72 12.41 -4.64 -5.88
CA LEU A 72 13.23 -3.49 -5.46
C LEU A 72 12.74 -3.04 -4.08
N GLY A 73 13.53 -3.31 -3.06
CA GLY A 73 13.20 -3.04 -1.65
C GLY A 73 13.54 -1.61 -1.26
N ILE A 74 12.49 -0.88 -0.83
CA ILE A 74 12.58 0.53 -0.42
C ILE A 74 11.84 0.84 0.87
N LEU A 75 11.01 -0.08 1.34
CA LEU A 75 10.15 0.12 2.49
C LEU A 75 10.87 -0.27 3.79
N PRO A 76 10.57 0.35 4.94
CA PRO A 76 11.07 -0.12 6.22
C PRO A 76 10.54 -1.52 6.54
N ASN A 77 11.43 -2.49 6.81
CA ASN A 77 11.04 -3.85 7.18
C ASN A 77 10.43 -3.95 8.58
N SER A 78 10.55 -2.91 9.40
CA SER A 78 9.86 -2.77 10.68
C SER A 78 8.36 -2.46 10.54
N HIS A 79 7.91 -2.07 9.36
CA HIS A 79 6.50 -1.86 9.05
C HIS A 79 5.92 -3.11 8.39
N ILE A 80 4.66 -3.47 8.72
CA ILE A 80 4.00 -4.67 8.20
C ILE A 80 4.03 -4.77 6.68
N TYR A 81 3.87 -3.65 5.97
CA TYR A 81 3.92 -3.64 4.51
C TYR A 81 5.32 -3.96 3.97
N GLY A 82 6.37 -3.41 4.59
CA GLY A 82 7.75 -3.74 4.21
C GLY A 82 8.09 -5.21 4.50
N LEU A 83 7.75 -5.69 5.70
CA LEU A 83 7.91 -7.10 6.06
C LEU A 83 7.22 -8.03 5.06
N PHE A 84 5.95 -7.74 4.73
CA PHE A 84 5.19 -8.53 3.77
C PHE A 84 5.80 -8.49 2.37
N ALA A 85 5.97 -7.29 1.80
CA ALA A 85 6.25 -7.13 0.37
C ALA A 85 7.71 -7.38 -0.03
N GLN A 86 8.65 -7.26 0.92
CA GLN A 86 10.09 -7.33 0.66
C GLN A 86 10.79 -8.48 1.38
N VAL A 87 10.12 -9.12 2.34
CA VAL A 87 10.69 -10.26 3.07
C VAL A 87 9.83 -11.49 2.85
N LEU A 88 8.57 -11.50 3.30
CA LEU A 88 7.74 -12.70 3.25
C LEU A 88 7.37 -13.12 1.83
N ALA A 89 6.93 -12.20 0.97
CA ALA A 89 6.55 -12.54 -0.38
C ALA A 89 7.73 -13.13 -1.20
N PRO A 90 8.91 -12.50 -1.23
CA PRO A 90 10.07 -13.11 -1.89
C PRO A 90 10.49 -14.46 -1.31
N LEU A 91 10.51 -14.61 0.03
CA LEU A 91 10.87 -15.87 0.67
C LEU A 91 9.90 -17.00 0.31
N LEU A 92 8.60 -16.71 0.32
CA LEU A 92 7.56 -17.72 0.02
C LEU A 92 7.48 -18.08 -1.46
N THR A 93 7.94 -17.19 -2.34
CA THR A 93 7.87 -17.40 -3.79
C THR A 93 9.23 -17.73 -4.41
N GLY A 94 10.32 -17.75 -3.65
CA GLY A 94 11.67 -17.95 -4.19
C GLY A 94 12.20 -16.75 -4.99
N GLY A 95 11.65 -15.56 -4.76
CA GLY A 95 12.04 -14.33 -5.45
C GLY A 95 13.36 -13.75 -4.93
N THR A 96 13.92 -12.80 -5.68
CA THR A 96 15.15 -12.08 -5.31
C THR A 96 14.82 -10.65 -4.90
N VAL A 97 15.46 -10.14 -3.84
CA VAL A 97 15.29 -8.75 -3.36
C VAL A 97 16.59 -7.99 -3.48
N CYS A 98 16.51 -6.78 -4.01
CA CYS A 98 17.58 -5.80 -3.97
C CYS A 98 17.15 -4.61 -3.10
N PHE A 99 17.80 -4.42 -1.97
CA PHE A 99 17.62 -3.23 -1.15
C PHE A 99 18.52 -2.12 -1.65
N ILE A 100 17.97 -0.92 -1.82
CA ILE A 100 18.76 0.26 -2.20
C ILE A 100 19.10 1.09 -0.96
N GLU A 101 20.29 1.68 -0.97
CA GLU A 101 20.81 2.47 0.17
C GLU A 101 20.13 3.85 0.30
N SER A 102 19.60 4.38 -0.80
CA SER A 102 19.04 5.73 -0.84
C SER A 102 17.80 5.82 -1.70
N LEU A 103 16.76 6.47 -1.17
CA LEU A 103 15.53 6.83 -1.88
C LEU A 103 15.69 8.09 -2.78
N SER A 104 16.91 8.60 -2.93
CA SER A 104 17.16 9.69 -3.87
C SER A 104 16.82 9.30 -5.31
N ALA A 105 16.56 10.29 -6.14
CA ALA A 105 16.30 10.09 -7.57
C ALA A 105 17.39 9.24 -8.27
N LYS A 106 18.66 9.47 -7.91
CA LYS A 106 19.82 8.73 -8.43
C LYS A 106 19.81 7.28 -7.92
N GLY A 107 19.54 7.05 -6.63
CA GLY A 107 19.48 5.71 -6.03
C GLY A 107 18.37 4.87 -6.64
N LEU A 108 17.17 5.42 -6.76
CA LEU A 108 16.04 4.76 -7.41
C LEU A 108 16.34 4.42 -8.88
N SER A 109 16.86 5.39 -9.63
CA SER A 109 17.22 5.18 -11.04
C SER A 109 18.27 4.07 -11.20
N ALA A 110 19.32 4.07 -10.36
CA ALA A 110 20.33 3.01 -10.36
C ALA A 110 19.74 1.65 -10.00
N GLY A 111 18.87 1.58 -8.99
CA GLY A 111 18.17 0.37 -8.63
C GLY A 111 17.35 -0.22 -9.79
N PHE A 112 16.56 0.62 -10.48
CA PHE A 112 15.80 0.17 -11.64
C PHE A 112 16.69 -0.29 -12.79
N GLN A 113 17.74 0.45 -13.13
CA GLN A 113 18.59 0.14 -14.29
C GLN A 113 19.47 -1.08 -14.06
N ASN A 114 20.09 -1.20 -12.89
CA ASN A 114 21.07 -2.24 -12.61
C ASN A 114 20.41 -3.56 -12.23
N PHE A 115 19.34 -3.52 -11.45
CA PHE A 115 18.67 -4.72 -10.95
C PHE A 115 17.52 -5.19 -11.85
N LYS A 116 16.89 -4.27 -12.61
CA LYS A 116 15.75 -4.54 -13.50
C LYS A 116 14.63 -5.28 -12.76
N PRO A 117 14.02 -4.67 -11.73
CA PRO A 117 13.01 -5.33 -10.94
C PRO A 117 11.77 -5.68 -11.77
N THR A 118 11.07 -6.74 -11.36
CA THR A 118 9.77 -7.13 -11.92
C THR A 118 8.61 -6.68 -11.03
N VAL A 119 8.87 -6.54 -9.73
CA VAL A 119 7.92 -6.06 -8.72
C VAL A 119 8.49 -4.85 -7.99
N PHE A 120 7.68 -3.81 -7.87
CA PHE A 120 8.05 -2.62 -7.11
C PHE A 120 6.98 -2.27 -6.08
N PRO A 121 7.17 -2.65 -4.81
CA PRO A 121 6.34 -2.19 -3.72
C PRO A 121 6.75 -0.78 -3.30
N GLY A 122 5.78 0.11 -3.12
CA GLY A 122 6.04 1.48 -2.72
C GLY A 122 4.84 2.16 -2.09
N VAL A 123 5.06 3.31 -1.51
CA VAL A 123 3.99 4.19 -1.01
C VAL A 123 3.63 5.24 -2.06
N PRO A 124 2.43 5.84 -2.03
CA PRO A 124 1.99 6.82 -3.02
C PRO A 124 2.99 7.95 -3.28
N LYS A 125 3.64 8.47 -2.25
CA LYS A 125 4.65 9.54 -2.37
C LYS A 125 5.82 9.17 -3.29
N VAL A 126 6.26 7.91 -3.26
CA VAL A 126 7.33 7.43 -4.15
C VAL A 126 6.87 7.38 -5.59
N TYR A 127 5.63 6.97 -5.83
CA TYR A 127 5.03 6.97 -7.17
C TYR A 127 4.84 8.39 -7.72
N GLU A 128 4.43 9.34 -6.87
CA GLU A 128 4.33 10.76 -7.24
C GLU A 128 5.70 11.33 -7.63
N LEU A 129 6.75 11.02 -6.85
CA LEU A 129 8.12 11.40 -7.16
C LEU A 129 8.58 10.83 -8.53
N LEU A 130 8.37 9.54 -8.75
CA LEU A 130 8.72 8.88 -10.02
C LEU A 130 7.96 9.51 -11.20
N LYS A 131 6.66 9.75 -11.05
CA LYS A 131 5.84 10.43 -12.06
C LYS A 131 6.39 11.82 -12.37
N THR A 132 6.69 12.61 -11.34
CA THR A 132 7.22 13.97 -11.50
C THR A 132 8.54 13.93 -12.29
N GLN A 133 9.46 13.05 -11.95
CA GLN A 133 10.73 12.89 -12.67
C GLN A 133 10.53 12.48 -14.12
N ILE A 134 9.64 11.51 -14.38
CA ILE A 134 9.34 11.07 -15.73
C ILE A 134 8.71 12.22 -16.55
N MET A 135 7.78 12.96 -15.96
CA MET A 135 7.14 14.09 -16.62
C MET A 135 8.10 15.24 -16.90
N GLN A 136 9.06 15.51 -16.01
CA GLN A 136 10.14 16.47 -16.26
C GLN A 136 10.95 16.08 -17.50
N GLN A 137 11.34 14.80 -17.61
CA GLN A 137 12.06 14.32 -18.78
C GLN A 137 11.24 14.40 -20.09
N ILE A 138 9.94 14.08 -20.03
CA ILE A 138 9.04 14.21 -21.17
C ILE A 138 8.92 15.68 -21.59
N ASN A 139 8.78 16.59 -20.65
CA ASN A 139 8.59 18.02 -20.89
C ASN A 139 9.88 18.75 -21.32
N ALA A 140 11.05 18.16 -21.12
CA ALA A 140 12.31 18.69 -21.62
C ALA A 140 12.35 18.82 -23.15
N SER A 141 11.50 18.09 -23.88
CA SER A 141 11.36 18.18 -25.32
C SER A 141 9.91 18.57 -25.69
N LYS A 142 9.73 19.65 -26.46
CA LYS A 142 8.41 20.08 -26.96
C LYS A 142 7.72 18.98 -27.76
N VAL A 143 8.46 18.22 -28.56
CA VAL A 143 7.92 17.10 -29.35
C VAL A 143 7.45 15.96 -28.46
N SER A 144 8.26 15.57 -27.47
CA SER A 144 7.89 14.51 -26.52
C SER A 144 6.66 14.90 -25.69
N SER A 145 6.59 16.14 -25.23
CA SER A 145 5.45 16.68 -24.47
C SER A 145 4.16 16.69 -25.31
N ALA A 146 4.24 17.17 -26.55
CA ALA A 146 3.08 17.20 -27.46
C ALA A 146 2.59 15.77 -27.78
N LEU A 147 3.50 14.85 -28.04
CA LEU A 147 3.19 13.45 -28.32
C LEU A 147 2.54 12.78 -27.09
N PHE A 148 3.10 12.99 -25.91
CA PHE A 148 2.54 12.45 -24.67
C PHE A 148 1.11 12.96 -24.43
N LYS A 149 0.91 14.28 -24.51
CA LYS A 149 -0.43 14.92 -24.36
C LYS A 149 -1.47 14.36 -25.32
N LYS A 150 -1.07 14.00 -26.54
CA LYS A 150 -1.97 13.42 -27.56
C LYS A 150 -2.24 11.93 -27.33
N MET A 151 -1.20 11.15 -26.99
CA MET A 151 -1.29 9.69 -26.96
C MET A 151 -1.75 9.14 -25.60
N PHE A 152 -1.44 9.83 -24.51
CA PHE A 152 -1.77 9.35 -23.16
C PHE A 152 -3.28 9.21 -22.92
N PRO A 153 -4.14 10.19 -23.24
CA PRO A 153 -5.59 10.05 -23.07
C PRO A 153 -6.16 8.87 -23.87
N VAL A 154 -5.64 8.64 -25.07
CA VAL A 154 -6.05 7.51 -25.93
C VAL A 154 -5.67 6.17 -25.29
N ALA A 155 -4.43 6.03 -24.87
CA ALA A 155 -3.96 4.81 -24.23
C ALA A 155 -4.70 4.50 -22.92
N LEU A 156 -4.94 5.52 -22.10
CA LEU A 156 -5.69 5.41 -20.86
C LEU A 156 -7.14 5.00 -21.12
N HIS A 157 -7.80 5.62 -22.10
CA HIS A 157 -9.17 5.28 -22.50
C HIS A 157 -9.28 3.83 -23.00
N GLN A 158 -8.39 3.43 -23.91
CA GLN A 158 -8.35 2.06 -24.42
C GLN A 158 -8.21 1.04 -23.30
N ARG A 159 -7.35 1.34 -22.33
CA ARG A 159 -7.12 0.44 -21.19
C ARG A 159 -8.32 0.37 -20.25
N LYS A 160 -8.94 1.51 -19.93
CA LYS A 160 -10.12 1.58 -19.04
C LYS A 160 -11.36 0.92 -19.63
N ILE A 161 -11.61 1.13 -20.90
CA ILE A 161 -12.86 0.70 -21.53
C ILE A 161 -12.73 -0.70 -22.15
N TYR A 162 -11.64 -0.94 -22.88
CA TYR A 162 -11.47 -2.17 -23.65
C TYR A 162 -10.46 -3.16 -23.04
N GLY A 163 -9.77 -2.79 -21.96
CA GLY A 163 -8.70 -3.60 -21.37
C GLY A 163 -7.44 -3.69 -22.23
N ILE A 164 -7.34 -2.88 -23.32
CA ILE A 164 -6.22 -2.93 -24.25
C ILE A 164 -5.05 -2.12 -23.71
N ASN A 165 -3.95 -2.79 -23.38
CA ASN A 165 -2.74 -2.15 -22.85
C ASN A 165 -1.82 -1.66 -24.00
N SER A 166 -2.26 -0.66 -24.75
CA SER A 166 -1.45 0.00 -25.78
C SER A 166 -0.32 0.86 -25.19
N GLY A 167 -0.50 1.35 -23.96
CA GLY A 167 0.45 2.21 -23.26
C GLY A 167 1.83 1.57 -23.12
N LYS A 168 1.92 0.26 -22.91
CA LYS A 168 3.22 -0.44 -22.82
C LYS A 168 4.08 -0.29 -24.08
N LYS A 169 3.47 -0.33 -25.26
CA LYS A 169 4.18 -0.12 -26.54
C LYS A 169 4.43 1.35 -26.83
N ILE A 170 3.42 2.21 -26.64
CA ILE A 170 3.49 3.65 -26.91
C ILE A 170 4.55 4.32 -26.05
N PHE A 171 4.62 3.96 -24.77
CA PHE A 171 5.50 4.56 -23.78
C PHE A 171 6.68 3.65 -23.39
N ALA A 172 7.18 2.86 -24.34
CA ALA A 172 8.30 1.92 -24.12
C ALA A 172 9.55 2.59 -23.53
N LYS A 173 9.80 3.87 -23.83
CA LYS A 173 10.91 4.64 -23.22
C LYS A 173 10.75 4.78 -21.71
N ILE A 174 9.52 4.97 -21.21
CA ILE A 174 9.24 5.04 -19.76
C ILE A 174 9.50 3.67 -19.12
N HIS A 175 9.06 2.59 -19.76
CA HIS A 175 9.35 1.24 -19.28
C HIS A 175 10.84 0.98 -19.20
N LYS A 176 11.61 1.38 -20.26
CA LYS A 176 13.07 1.24 -20.28
C LYS A 176 13.74 2.05 -19.16
N ALA A 177 13.25 3.25 -18.87
CA ALA A 177 13.77 4.09 -17.79
C ALA A 177 13.56 3.45 -16.40
N LEU A 178 12.56 2.59 -16.24
CA LEU A 178 12.29 1.82 -15.03
C LEU A 178 12.78 0.35 -15.13
N GLY A 179 13.86 0.12 -15.88
CA GLY A 179 14.51 -1.19 -16.01
C GLY A 179 13.94 -2.11 -17.08
N GLY A 180 12.79 -1.78 -17.68
CA GLY A 180 12.17 -2.50 -18.80
C GLY A 180 11.39 -3.76 -18.44
N GLU A 181 11.52 -4.29 -17.22
CA GLU A 181 10.98 -5.60 -16.83
C GLU A 181 9.88 -5.53 -15.75
N LEU A 182 9.50 -4.33 -15.32
CA LEU A 182 8.43 -4.17 -14.34
C LEU A 182 7.12 -4.79 -14.83
N ARG A 183 6.64 -5.77 -14.08
CA ARG A 183 5.36 -6.45 -14.29
C ARG A 183 4.28 -5.91 -13.37
N PHE A 184 4.67 -5.52 -12.15
CA PHE A 184 3.74 -5.25 -11.07
C PHE A 184 4.22 -4.08 -10.21
N LEU A 185 3.37 -3.08 -10.07
CA LEU A 185 3.54 -1.96 -9.14
C LEU A 185 2.51 -2.11 -8.02
N CYS A 186 2.96 -2.07 -6.78
CA CYS A 186 2.10 -2.27 -5.62
C CYS A 186 2.16 -1.05 -4.71
N SER A 187 1.05 -0.35 -4.55
CA SER A 187 0.92 0.79 -3.64
C SER A 187 0.07 0.44 -2.43
N ALA A 188 0.51 0.85 -1.25
CA ALA A 188 -0.26 0.74 0.00
C ALA A 188 0.23 1.77 1.02
N GLY A 189 -0.45 1.83 2.18
CA GLY A 189 -0.06 2.64 3.33
C GLY A 189 -0.71 4.02 3.40
N SER A 190 -1.13 4.59 2.28
CA SER A 190 -1.91 5.82 2.21
C SER A 190 -2.69 5.91 0.90
N PRO A 191 -3.66 6.81 0.76
CA PRO A 191 -4.41 7.00 -0.47
C PRO A 191 -3.51 7.44 -1.63
N MET A 192 -3.66 6.81 -2.81
CA MET A 192 -2.99 7.23 -4.03
C MET A 192 -3.89 8.18 -4.81
N SER A 193 -3.32 9.31 -5.28
CA SER A 193 -4.07 10.23 -6.14
C SER A 193 -4.46 9.55 -7.45
N LYS A 194 -5.67 9.87 -7.92
CA LYS A 194 -6.19 9.38 -9.20
C LYS A 194 -5.25 9.68 -10.37
N ASP A 195 -4.67 10.86 -10.37
CA ASP A 195 -3.75 11.32 -11.42
C ASP A 195 -2.45 10.49 -11.45
N THR A 196 -1.91 10.15 -10.28
CA THR A 196 -0.72 9.27 -10.19
C THR A 196 -1.06 7.83 -10.60
N PHE A 197 -2.20 7.32 -10.15
CA PHE A 197 -2.66 5.99 -10.56
C PHE A 197 -2.90 5.92 -12.07
N ASP A 198 -3.66 6.87 -12.63
CA ASP A 198 -3.98 6.93 -14.06
C ASP A 198 -2.73 7.08 -14.92
N PHE A 199 -1.71 7.81 -14.43
CA PHE A 199 -0.43 7.94 -15.14
C PHE A 199 0.24 6.57 -15.32
N PHE A 200 0.46 5.81 -14.25
CA PHE A 200 1.10 4.49 -14.37
C PHE A 200 0.21 3.48 -15.10
N TYR A 201 -1.09 3.50 -14.84
CA TYR A 201 -2.03 2.64 -15.54
C TYR A 201 -2.09 2.96 -17.04
N GLY A 202 -2.23 4.22 -17.44
CA GLY A 202 -2.29 4.66 -18.83
C GLY A 202 -0.98 4.47 -19.59
N THR A 203 0.17 4.60 -18.92
CA THR A 203 1.49 4.31 -19.51
C THR A 203 1.80 2.83 -19.63
N GLY A 204 0.93 1.96 -19.13
CA GLY A 204 0.96 0.52 -19.40
C GLY A 204 1.44 -0.36 -18.27
N PHE A 205 1.70 0.18 -17.08
CA PHE A 205 2.09 -0.61 -15.90
C PHE A 205 0.88 -1.26 -15.22
N ASN A 206 1.06 -2.49 -14.73
CA ASN A 206 0.07 -3.09 -13.86
C ASN A 206 0.28 -2.54 -12.45
N ILE A 207 -0.54 -1.59 -12.07
CA ILE A 207 -0.53 -0.98 -10.75
C ILE A 207 -1.71 -1.47 -9.92
N VAL A 208 -1.44 -1.86 -8.69
CA VAL A 208 -2.44 -2.27 -7.69
C VAL A 208 -2.37 -1.31 -6.52
N ASN A 209 -3.52 -0.78 -6.16
CA ASN A 209 -3.70 0.00 -4.95
C ASN A 209 -4.30 -0.90 -3.87
N ASN A 210 -3.66 -0.98 -2.72
CA ASN A 210 -4.06 -1.85 -1.63
C ASN A 210 -4.40 -1.05 -0.38
N TYR A 211 -5.38 -1.56 0.37
CA TYR A 211 -5.74 -1.07 1.68
C TYR A 211 -5.59 -2.19 2.72
N GLY A 212 -5.11 -1.83 3.89
CA GLY A 212 -4.99 -2.67 5.07
C GLY A 212 -4.43 -1.89 6.24
N ALA A 213 -4.55 -2.48 7.41
CA ALA A 213 -3.98 -1.97 8.65
C ALA A 213 -2.96 -2.98 9.20
N THR A 214 -2.14 -2.56 10.15
CA THR A 214 -1.21 -3.49 10.81
C THR A 214 -1.97 -4.63 11.47
N GLU A 215 -3.12 -4.35 12.06
CA GLU A 215 -4.02 -5.31 12.72
C GLU A 215 -4.60 -6.36 11.76
N THR A 216 -4.63 -6.06 10.47
CA THR A 216 -5.14 -6.98 9.44
C THR A 216 -4.07 -7.82 8.77
N SER A 217 -2.82 -7.75 9.23
CA SER A 217 -1.62 -8.46 8.77
C SER A 217 -1.07 -7.94 7.44
N ILE A 218 -1.89 -7.95 6.40
CA ILE A 218 -1.51 -7.64 5.02
C ILE A 218 -2.61 -6.80 4.36
N PRO A 219 -2.43 -6.41 3.10
CA PRO A 219 -3.54 -5.83 2.36
C PRO A 219 -4.77 -6.72 2.40
N THR A 220 -5.87 -6.18 2.89
CA THR A 220 -7.18 -6.86 2.97
C THR A 220 -8.04 -6.58 1.76
N ILE A 221 -7.80 -5.46 1.10
CA ILE A 221 -8.55 -4.98 -0.06
C ILE A 221 -7.54 -4.56 -1.12
N GLY A 222 -7.78 -4.90 -2.37
CA GLY A 222 -6.87 -4.57 -3.47
C GLY A 222 -7.57 -4.38 -4.80
N THR A 223 -6.95 -3.57 -5.66
CA THR A 223 -7.41 -3.36 -7.04
C THR A 223 -6.81 -4.43 -7.95
N TYR A 224 -7.12 -5.70 -7.70
CA TYR A 224 -6.65 -6.83 -8.49
C TYR A 224 -7.67 -7.25 -9.56
N GLY A 225 -7.23 -7.98 -10.58
CA GLY A 225 -8.08 -8.50 -11.65
C GLY A 225 -8.16 -7.58 -12.89
N LYS A 226 -9.21 -7.76 -13.70
CA LYS A 226 -9.30 -7.12 -15.03
C LYS A 226 -9.76 -5.66 -15.00
N HIS A 227 -10.58 -5.30 -14.03
CA HIS A 227 -11.19 -3.96 -13.95
C HIS A 227 -10.66 -3.23 -12.72
N VAL A 228 -9.81 -2.27 -12.96
CA VAL A 228 -9.11 -1.50 -11.93
C VAL A 228 -9.57 -0.04 -12.00
N TYR A 229 -9.98 0.51 -10.87
CA TYR A 229 -10.51 1.86 -10.75
C TYR A 229 -9.62 2.69 -9.83
N ALA A 230 -9.17 3.84 -10.33
CA ALA A 230 -8.20 4.71 -9.66
C ALA A 230 -8.66 5.25 -8.31
N ASP A 231 -9.96 5.51 -8.17
CA ASP A 231 -10.55 6.19 -7.01
C ASP A 231 -11.02 5.20 -5.94
N THR A 232 -10.55 3.95 -5.98
CA THR A 232 -10.96 2.90 -5.06
C THR A 232 -9.77 2.10 -4.53
N CYS A 233 -9.96 1.44 -3.41
CA CYS A 233 -9.03 0.40 -2.93
C CYS A 233 -9.34 -0.97 -3.55
N GLY A 234 -10.39 -1.09 -4.37
CA GLY A 234 -10.79 -2.34 -5.00
C GLY A 234 -11.72 -3.20 -4.15
N LYS A 235 -11.49 -4.51 -4.18
CA LYS A 235 -12.34 -5.51 -3.53
C LYS A 235 -11.58 -6.26 -2.44
N PRO A 236 -12.29 -6.83 -1.45
CA PRO A 236 -11.67 -7.73 -0.49
C PRO A 236 -10.97 -8.88 -1.21
N TYR A 237 -9.80 -9.26 -0.71
CA TYR A 237 -9.17 -10.49 -1.13
C TYR A 237 -10.00 -11.71 -0.69
N PRO A 238 -9.81 -12.90 -1.30
CA PRO A 238 -10.49 -14.13 -0.90
C PRO A 238 -10.41 -14.38 0.61
N ASP A 239 -11.45 -14.96 1.18
CA ASP A 239 -11.62 -15.27 2.60
C ASP A 239 -11.77 -14.05 3.53
N ILE A 240 -11.66 -12.83 3.00
CA ILE A 240 -11.84 -11.58 3.74
C ILE A 240 -13.24 -11.04 3.51
N LYS A 241 -13.95 -10.80 4.61
CA LYS A 241 -15.29 -10.20 4.59
C LYS A 241 -15.22 -8.77 5.07
N VAL A 242 -15.97 -7.89 4.43
CA VAL A 242 -16.09 -6.48 4.80
C VAL A 242 -17.55 -6.08 4.84
N LYS A 243 -17.86 -5.15 5.72
CA LYS A 243 -19.15 -4.45 5.74
C LYS A 243 -18.93 -3.01 6.20
N ILE A 244 -19.87 -2.15 5.87
CA ILE A 244 -19.90 -0.78 6.35
C ILE A 244 -21.06 -0.71 7.35
N ASP A 245 -20.79 -0.22 8.54
CA ASP A 245 -21.79 -0.11 9.57
C ASP A 245 -22.67 1.15 9.39
N ARG A 246 -23.59 1.37 10.35
CA ARG A 246 -24.51 2.53 10.30
C ARG A 246 -23.81 3.89 10.46
N SER A 247 -22.63 3.90 11.06
CA SER A 247 -21.81 5.13 11.23
C SER A 247 -20.98 5.44 9.98
N GLY A 248 -20.91 4.50 9.03
CA GLY A 248 -20.03 4.56 7.85
C GLY A 248 -18.66 3.92 8.08
N GLU A 249 -18.41 3.32 9.25
CA GLU A 249 -17.14 2.67 9.55
C GLU A 249 -16.99 1.35 8.80
N LEU A 250 -15.81 1.14 8.22
CA LEU A 250 -15.43 -0.11 7.59
C LEU A 250 -15.12 -1.16 8.65
N LEU A 251 -15.86 -2.24 8.63
CA LEU A 251 -15.66 -3.41 9.49
C LEU A 251 -15.08 -4.56 8.68
N ILE A 252 -14.05 -5.22 9.22
CA ILE A 252 -13.29 -6.27 8.54
C ILE A 252 -13.36 -7.57 9.37
N LYS A 253 -13.55 -8.69 8.69
CA LYS A 253 -13.44 -10.02 9.28
C LYS A 253 -12.60 -10.90 8.37
N SER A 254 -11.48 -11.41 8.90
CA SER A 254 -10.49 -12.17 8.14
C SER A 254 -9.93 -13.28 9.04
N PRO A 255 -9.55 -14.45 8.49
CA PRO A 255 -8.82 -15.45 9.24
C PRO A 255 -7.37 -15.02 9.55
N TYR A 256 -6.90 -13.93 8.95
CA TYR A 256 -5.52 -13.45 9.04
C TYR A 256 -5.34 -12.26 10.00
N MET A 257 -6.34 -11.99 10.85
CA MET A 257 -6.29 -10.88 11.81
C MET A 257 -5.20 -11.07 12.84
N MET A 258 -4.77 -9.96 13.45
CA MET A 258 -3.97 -10.00 14.68
C MET A 258 -4.65 -10.86 15.74
N ILE A 259 -3.86 -11.46 16.60
CA ILE A 259 -4.39 -12.15 17.79
C ILE A 259 -4.65 -11.18 18.94
N GLY A 260 -4.13 -9.96 18.87
CA GLY A 260 -4.37 -8.88 19.81
C GLY A 260 -3.18 -7.95 19.97
N TYR A 261 -3.35 -6.98 20.86
CA TYR A 261 -2.28 -6.08 21.28
C TYR A 261 -1.48 -6.69 22.44
N TYR A 262 -0.16 -6.67 22.34
CA TYR A 262 0.74 -7.24 23.34
C TYR A 262 0.57 -6.58 24.70
N GLY A 263 0.21 -7.37 25.71
CA GLY A 263 0.00 -6.89 27.06
C GLY A 263 -1.23 -5.99 27.27
N ASP A 264 -2.07 -5.79 26.26
CA ASP A 264 -3.25 -4.91 26.35
C ASP A 264 -4.54 -5.63 25.89
N LYS A 265 -5.10 -6.40 26.82
CA LYS A 265 -6.36 -7.11 26.58
C LYS A 265 -7.53 -6.14 26.37
N LYS A 266 -7.55 -5.01 27.07
CA LYS A 266 -8.64 -4.03 26.98
C LYS A 266 -8.73 -3.47 25.56
N SER A 267 -7.64 -2.94 25.02
CA SER A 267 -7.61 -2.43 23.65
C SER A 267 -7.89 -3.54 22.62
N THR A 268 -7.46 -4.78 22.90
CA THR A 268 -7.79 -5.93 22.05
C THR A 268 -9.29 -6.18 22.00
N ASP A 269 -9.96 -6.23 23.16
CA ASP A 269 -11.41 -6.44 23.22
C ASP A 269 -12.17 -5.27 22.58
N GLU A 270 -11.70 -4.04 22.75
CA GLU A 270 -12.28 -2.83 22.15
C GLU A 270 -12.11 -2.75 20.62
N ALA A 271 -11.08 -3.38 20.07
CA ALA A 271 -10.82 -3.38 18.63
C ALA A 271 -11.84 -4.20 17.82
N PHE A 272 -12.52 -5.13 18.48
CA PHE A 272 -13.52 -5.98 17.83
C PHE A 272 -14.92 -5.67 18.37
N ASN A 273 -15.94 -5.84 17.54
CA ASN A 273 -17.30 -5.81 17.99
C ASN A 273 -17.72 -7.21 18.55
N PRO A 274 -18.89 -7.34 19.21
CA PRO A 274 -19.35 -8.62 19.77
C PRO A 274 -19.48 -9.76 18.74
N ASP A 275 -19.69 -9.43 17.46
CA ASP A 275 -19.78 -10.42 16.37
C ASP A 275 -18.41 -10.79 15.80
N GLY A 276 -17.31 -10.31 16.37
CA GLY A 276 -15.94 -10.56 15.96
C GLY A 276 -15.50 -9.84 14.68
N TRP A 277 -16.09 -8.68 14.38
CA TRP A 277 -15.64 -7.79 13.33
C TRP A 277 -14.65 -6.76 13.87
N PHE A 278 -13.51 -6.65 13.22
CA PHE A 278 -12.53 -5.62 13.53
C PHE A 278 -13.04 -4.25 13.08
N LYS A 279 -12.95 -3.27 13.98
CA LYS A 279 -13.25 -1.87 13.74
C LYS A 279 -12.02 -1.18 13.17
N SER A 280 -12.04 -0.87 11.86
CA SER A 280 -10.86 -0.31 11.20
C SER A 280 -10.53 1.13 11.63
N GLY A 281 -11.51 1.85 12.15
CA GLY A 281 -11.40 3.27 12.40
C GLY A 281 -11.47 4.12 11.13
N ASP A 282 -11.74 3.52 9.97
CA ASP A 282 -11.82 4.21 8.69
C ASP A 282 -13.27 4.28 8.21
N LEU A 283 -13.66 5.42 7.68
CA LEU A 283 -14.93 5.59 6.98
C LEU A 283 -14.79 5.11 5.54
N ALA A 284 -15.82 4.42 5.05
CA ALA A 284 -15.82 3.90 3.69
C ALA A 284 -17.20 3.93 3.05
N LYS A 285 -17.22 3.76 1.73
CA LYS A 285 -18.44 3.50 0.96
C LYS A 285 -18.16 2.48 -0.13
N PHE A 286 -19.21 1.83 -0.62
CA PHE A 286 -19.14 1.06 -1.86
C PHE A 286 -19.43 1.97 -3.06
N ASP A 287 -18.62 1.84 -4.12
CA ASP A 287 -18.96 2.42 -5.42
C ASP A 287 -20.02 1.59 -6.16
N LYS A 288 -20.43 2.05 -7.35
CA LYS A 288 -21.39 1.34 -8.21
C LYS A 288 -20.93 -0.04 -8.69
N HIS A 289 -19.65 -0.35 -8.59
CA HIS A 289 -19.04 -1.62 -8.97
C HIS A 289 -18.73 -2.50 -7.75
N LYS A 290 -19.20 -2.11 -6.56
CA LYS A 290 -18.94 -2.76 -5.27
C LYS A 290 -17.46 -2.76 -4.89
N ASN A 291 -16.67 -1.81 -5.38
CA ASN A 291 -15.36 -1.54 -4.84
C ASN A 291 -15.47 -0.67 -3.59
N ILE A 292 -14.48 -0.75 -2.73
CA ILE A 292 -14.39 0.01 -1.50
C ILE A 292 -13.64 1.31 -1.77
N VAL A 293 -14.23 2.40 -1.33
CA VAL A 293 -13.65 3.75 -1.34
C VAL A 293 -13.48 4.17 0.10
N ILE A 294 -12.27 4.44 0.54
CA ILE A 294 -11.96 5.01 1.85
C ILE A 294 -12.23 6.51 1.80
N LEU A 295 -12.89 7.03 2.83
CA LEU A 295 -13.32 8.43 2.92
C LEU A 295 -12.54 9.23 3.97
N GLY A 296 -11.69 8.55 4.77
CA GLY A 296 -10.91 9.15 5.85
C GLY A 296 -11.04 8.39 7.17
N ARG A 297 -10.46 8.93 8.23
CA ARG A 297 -10.50 8.34 9.57
C ARG A 297 -11.75 8.75 10.33
N CYS A 298 -12.34 7.82 11.10
CA CYS A 298 -13.49 8.10 11.94
C CYS A 298 -13.22 9.22 12.97
N LYS A 299 -12.00 9.24 13.54
CA LYS A 299 -11.58 10.17 14.60
C LYS A 299 -11.05 11.51 14.08
N GLU A 300 -10.65 11.58 12.81
CA GLU A 300 -10.04 12.76 12.21
C GLU A 300 -11.05 13.64 11.45
N ASN A 301 -12.31 13.19 11.35
CA ASN A 301 -13.34 14.00 10.71
C ASN A 301 -13.63 15.28 11.48
N ILE A 302 -13.55 16.38 10.77
CA ILE A 302 -13.91 17.70 11.24
C ILE A 302 -15.44 17.80 11.23
N VAL A 303 -16.05 18.04 12.39
CA VAL A 303 -17.50 18.23 12.51
C VAL A 303 -17.81 19.71 12.36
N LEU A 304 -18.29 20.11 11.19
CA LEU A 304 -18.61 21.50 10.89
C LEU A 304 -19.84 21.97 11.68
N SER A 305 -20.01 23.29 11.84
CA SER A 305 -21.17 23.94 12.48
C SER A 305 -22.52 23.51 11.89
N THR A 306 -22.53 23.06 10.65
CA THR A 306 -23.72 22.53 9.97
C THR A 306 -24.05 21.08 10.34
N GLY A 307 -23.25 20.44 11.21
CA GLY A 307 -23.33 19.01 11.51
C GLY A 307 -22.79 18.09 10.40
N LYS A 308 -22.30 18.65 9.29
CA LYS A 308 -21.61 17.88 8.25
C LYS A 308 -20.21 17.52 8.70
N LYS A 309 -19.75 16.34 8.28
CA LYS A 309 -18.38 15.89 8.51
C LYS A 309 -17.54 16.18 7.27
N ALA A 310 -16.36 16.75 7.45
CA ALA A 310 -15.35 16.95 6.41
C ALA A 310 -14.11 16.11 6.74
N ALA A 311 -13.60 15.36 5.77
CA ALA A 311 -12.36 14.64 5.93
C ALA A 311 -11.18 15.58 5.63
N PRO A 312 -10.17 15.71 6.50
CA PRO A 312 -8.96 16.48 6.24
C PRO A 312 -8.32 16.15 4.90
N ASP A 313 -8.17 14.87 4.59
CA ASP A 313 -7.58 14.36 3.35
C ASP A 313 -8.26 14.91 2.08
N ASP A 314 -9.59 15.05 2.09
CA ASP A 314 -10.33 15.59 0.94
C ASP A 314 -9.99 17.06 0.71
N ILE A 315 -9.80 17.81 1.79
CA ILE A 315 -9.42 19.22 1.73
C ILE A 315 -7.98 19.35 1.28
N GLU A 316 -7.06 18.62 1.90
CA GLU A 316 -5.64 18.59 1.52
C GLU A 316 -5.44 18.23 0.06
N GLN A 317 -6.25 17.31 -0.47
CA GLN A 317 -6.16 16.87 -1.85
C GLN A 317 -6.52 17.98 -2.86
N VAL A 318 -7.42 18.89 -2.49
CA VAL A 318 -7.77 20.06 -3.33
C VAL A 318 -6.59 21.03 -3.44
N TYR A 319 -5.82 21.16 -2.38
CA TYR A 319 -4.68 22.10 -2.32
C TYR A 319 -3.35 21.47 -2.76
N ARG A 320 -3.31 20.15 -2.98
CA ARG A 320 -2.12 19.47 -3.54
C ARG A 320 -1.82 20.01 -4.94
N GLY A 321 -0.62 20.51 -5.13
CA GLY A 321 -0.15 21.03 -6.41
C GLY A 321 -0.12 22.56 -6.52
N ILE A 322 -0.40 23.27 -5.45
CA ILE A 322 -0.10 24.69 -5.35
C ILE A 322 1.42 24.84 -5.23
N GLU A 323 2.04 25.50 -6.20
CA GLU A 323 3.50 25.59 -6.38
C GLU A 323 4.25 26.21 -5.18
N SER A 324 3.53 26.98 -4.36
CA SER A 324 4.07 27.67 -3.15
C SER A 324 3.83 26.90 -1.86
N VAL A 325 3.23 25.72 -1.89
CA VAL A 325 2.91 24.90 -0.70
C VAL A 325 3.69 23.59 -0.78
N ASP A 326 4.61 23.41 0.14
CA ASP A 326 5.43 22.19 0.25
C ASP A 326 4.67 21.07 0.98
N GLU A 327 4.04 21.43 2.10
CA GLU A 327 3.22 20.53 2.91
C GLU A 327 2.00 21.27 3.45
N LEU A 328 0.85 20.62 3.45
CA LEU A 328 -0.40 21.10 4.03
C LEU A 328 -0.94 20.04 4.96
N VAL A 329 -1.29 20.44 6.17
CA VAL A 329 -2.00 19.60 7.14
C VAL A 329 -3.29 20.30 7.52
N VAL A 330 -4.42 19.66 7.31
CA VAL A 330 -5.73 20.15 7.69
C VAL A 330 -6.19 19.48 8.97
N CYS A 331 -6.65 20.24 9.95
CA CYS A 331 -7.18 19.70 11.20
C CYS A 331 -8.45 20.43 11.63
N GLY A 332 -9.28 19.74 12.40
CA GLY A 332 -10.39 20.35 13.14
C GLY A 332 -9.89 20.92 14.46
N VAL A 333 -10.18 22.16 14.73
CA VAL A 333 -9.95 22.78 16.03
C VAL A 333 -11.29 23.04 16.70
N PRO A 334 -11.51 22.55 17.94
CA PRO A 334 -12.78 22.81 18.64
C PRO A 334 -13.08 24.30 18.70
N ALA A 335 -14.25 24.70 18.23
CA ALA A 335 -14.69 26.08 18.31
C ALA A 335 -14.80 26.56 19.77
N LYS A 336 -14.53 27.83 20.02
CA LYS A 336 -14.63 28.41 21.38
C LYS A 336 -16.04 28.33 21.94
N GLU A 337 -17.04 28.36 21.07
CA GLU A 337 -18.45 28.24 21.43
C GLU A 337 -19.14 27.23 20.50
N GLY A 338 -19.65 26.15 21.08
CA GLY A 338 -20.38 25.13 20.31
C GLY A 338 -19.76 23.72 20.36
N SER A 339 -20.47 22.77 19.79
CA SER A 339 -20.05 21.36 19.68
C SER A 339 -19.60 21.03 18.24
N TYR A 340 -18.89 21.94 17.61
CA TYR A 340 -18.36 21.77 16.25
C TYR A 340 -16.89 22.16 16.18
N ASP A 341 -16.23 21.78 15.08
CA ASP A 341 -14.85 22.10 14.81
C ASP A 341 -14.74 23.22 13.75
N GLU A 342 -13.72 24.07 13.90
CA GLU A 342 -13.27 24.98 12.85
C GLU A 342 -12.15 24.29 12.03
N VAL A 343 -12.15 24.54 10.71
CA VAL A 343 -11.13 24.01 9.82
C VAL A 343 -9.90 24.89 9.88
N HIS A 344 -8.76 24.31 10.24
CA HIS A 344 -7.46 24.98 10.22
C HIS A 344 -6.52 24.25 9.25
N ALA A 345 -5.65 25.03 8.57
CA ALA A 345 -4.70 24.53 7.59
C ALA A 345 -3.36 25.30 7.68
#